data_1232e41c782d1a0db9903258056d6e2b
#
_entry.id   1232e41c782d1a0db9903258056d6e2b
#
_cell.length_a   1.000
_cell.length_b   1.000
_cell.length_c   1.000
_cell.angle_alpha   90.00
_cell.angle_beta   90.00
_cell.angle_gamma   90.00
#
_symmetry.space_group_name_H-M   'P 1'
#
loop_
_entity.id
_entity.type
_entity.pdbx_description
1 polymer ?
#
loop_
_entity_poly.entity_id
_entity_poly.type
_entity_poly.pdbx_seq_one_letter_code
_entity_poly.pdbx_strand_id
1 'polypeptide(L)'
;MKKILILGANSYIGTSFENYIQQKYPDDYEIHTTSLHGDAWQQEDWSGYDSILNATGKAHADIAQLSEAQKQEYYTVNCGLAVEAAKKAIADGAAQYIYLSSIIVYGDSSNSRTPVRITADTKPAPSNFYGDSKWQAEQQLQKRFTDIDVTHLVILRLPMIYGPGCKGNYKTLVKMSQKLPLFPTYHNERSVLHIDHLTEYLRNLVNSGTGGLYLPQDD
;
A
#
# COMPACT_ATOMS: atom_id res chain seq x y z
N MET A 1 -19.17 -11.58 11.93
CA MET A 1 -17.96 -10.76 12.22
C MET A 1 -16.87 -11.19 11.26
N LYS A 2 -16.31 -10.28 10.47
CA LYS A 2 -15.22 -10.61 9.53
C LYS A 2 -13.88 -10.58 10.23
N LYS A 3 -12.99 -11.52 9.86
CA LYS A 3 -11.64 -11.63 10.41
C LYS A 3 -10.61 -11.05 9.45
N ILE A 4 -9.81 -10.11 9.95
CA ILE A 4 -8.81 -9.40 9.16
C ILE A 4 -7.43 -9.59 9.80
N LEU A 5 -6.45 -10.02 9.01
CA LEU A 5 -5.05 -10.02 9.40
C LEU A 5 -4.33 -8.85 8.73
N ILE A 6 -3.68 -8.01 9.52
CA ILE A 6 -2.84 -6.91 9.04
C ILE A 6 -1.37 -7.33 9.14
N LEU A 7 -0.70 -7.39 8.00
CA LEU A 7 0.75 -7.61 7.94
C LEU A 7 1.46 -6.26 8.00
N GLY A 8 2.33 -6.07 8.98
CA GLY A 8 3.04 -4.81 9.22
C GLY A 8 2.50 -4.04 10.41
N ALA A 9 2.62 -4.61 11.61
CA ALA A 9 2.10 -4.12 12.89
C ALA A 9 2.40 -2.63 13.22
N ASN A 10 3.47 -2.06 12.65
CA ASN A 10 3.86 -0.66 12.87
C ASN A 10 3.70 0.23 11.63
N SER A 11 2.97 -0.23 10.62
CA SER A 11 2.74 0.56 9.42
C SER A 11 1.71 1.65 9.69
N TYR A 12 1.92 2.86 9.12
CA TYR A 12 1.00 3.96 9.27
C TYR A 12 -0.42 3.59 8.79
N ILE A 13 -0.54 2.98 7.62
CA ILE A 13 -1.84 2.61 7.06
C ILE A 13 -2.48 1.48 7.86
N GLY A 14 -1.71 0.43 8.22
CA GLY A 14 -2.23 -0.69 9.01
C GLY A 14 -2.77 -0.25 10.37
N THR A 15 -1.98 0.54 11.13
CA THR A 15 -2.40 1.07 12.43
C THR A 15 -3.60 2.02 12.31
N SER A 16 -3.63 2.86 11.25
CA SER A 16 -4.77 3.76 11.03
C SER A 16 -6.04 2.98 10.71
N PHE A 17 -5.94 1.93 9.91
CA PHE A 17 -7.08 1.07 9.58
C PHE A 17 -7.59 0.33 10.82
N GLU A 18 -6.71 -0.28 11.61
CA GLU A 18 -7.07 -0.93 12.87
C GLU A 18 -7.82 0.03 13.81
N ASN A 19 -7.23 1.21 14.08
CA ASN A 19 -7.85 2.21 14.95
C ASN A 19 -9.21 2.69 14.41
N TYR A 20 -9.32 2.90 13.10
CA TYR A 20 -10.57 3.31 12.47
C TYR A 20 -11.69 2.29 12.66
N ILE A 21 -11.39 1.01 12.43
CA ILE A 21 -12.36 -0.07 12.62
C ILE A 21 -12.74 -0.21 14.08
N GLN A 22 -11.79 -0.20 15.01
CA GLN A 22 -12.06 -0.32 16.44
C GLN A 22 -12.95 0.82 16.97
N GLN A 23 -12.80 2.04 16.42
CA GLN A 23 -13.59 3.19 16.83
C GLN A 23 -14.99 3.23 16.23
N LYS A 24 -15.13 2.86 14.96
CA LYS A 24 -16.40 3.04 14.24
C LYS A 24 -17.22 1.76 14.09
N TYR A 25 -16.57 0.60 14.13
CA TYR A 25 -17.18 -0.70 13.85
C TYR A 25 -16.70 -1.80 14.81
N PRO A 26 -16.71 -1.56 16.15
CA PRO A 26 -16.05 -2.45 17.13
C PRO A 26 -16.61 -3.87 17.13
N ASP A 27 -17.87 -4.06 16.75
CA ASP A 27 -18.55 -5.36 16.82
C ASP A 27 -18.60 -6.09 15.46
N ASP A 28 -18.14 -5.45 14.38
CA ASP A 28 -18.28 -6.00 13.02
C ASP A 28 -17.06 -6.79 12.57
N TYR A 29 -15.89 -6.53 13.16
CA TYR A 29 -14.61 -7.07 12.71
C TYR A 29 -13.75 -7.58 13.87
N GLU A 30 -13.08 -8.68 13.63
CA GLU A 30 -11.98 -9.19 14.45
C GLU A 30 -10.66 -8.89 13.72
N ILE A 31 -9.80 -8.05 14.31
CA ILE A 31 -8.54 -7.64 13.69
C ILE A 31 -7.37 -8.21 14.48
N HIS A 32 -6.47 -8.88 13.76
CA HIS A 32 -5.16 -9.28 14.26
C HIS A 32 -4.07 -8.60 13.45
N THR A 33 -2.92 -8.42 14.07
CA THR A 33 -1.74 -7.83 13.42
C THR A 33 -0.53 -8.72 13.62
N THR A 34 0.27 -8.89 12.57
CA THR A 34 1.55 -9.58 12.67
C THR A 34 2.66 -8.83 11.94
N SER A 35 3.89 -9.13 12.32
CA SER A 35 5.09 -8.57 11.69
C SER A 35 5.71 -9.59 10.74
N LEU A 36 6.06 -9.18 9.53
CA LEU A 36 6.85 -9.99 8.62
C LEU A 36 8.37 -9.90 8.88
N HIS A 37 8.78 -9.33 10.00
CA HIS A 37 10.19 -9.30 10.39
C HIS A 37 10.60 -10.63 11.00
N GLY A 38 11.67 -11.23 10.48
CA GLY A 38 12.08 -12.59 10.83
C GLY A 38 11.16 -13.65 10.22
N ASP A 39 11.20 -14.88 10.77
CA ASP A 39 10.53 -16.04 10.15
C ASP A 39 9.33 -16.57 10.97
N ALA A 40 9.05 -15.98 12.14
CA ALA A 40 8.02 -16.47 13.05
C ALA A 40 6.63 -16.49 12.40
N TRP A 41 6.29 -15.50 11.59
CA TRP A 41 5.01 -15.40 10.88
C TRP A 41 4.74 -16.59 9.93
N GLN A 42 5.78 -17.27 9.45
CA GLN A 42 5.63 -18.41 8.56
C GLN A 42 4.99 -19.62 9.28
N GLN A 43 5.08 -19.69 10.59
CA GLN A 43 4.52 -20.74 11.44
C GLN A 43 3.14 -20.39 12.00
N GLU A 44 2.66 -19.16 11.82
CA GLU A 44 1.33 -18.74 12.22
C GLU A 44 0.27 -19.42 11.34
N ASP A 45 -0.88 -19.73 11.90
CA ASP A 45 -2.04 -20.21 11.15
C ASP A 45 -2.85 -19.02 10.64
N TRP A 46 -2.93 -18.86 9.31
CA TRP A 46 -3.72 -17.83 8.67
C TRP A 46 -5.05 -18.36 8.10
N SER A 47 -5.45 -19.56 8.47
CA SER A 47 -6.74 -20.10 8.08
C SER A 47 -7.90 -19.32 8.72
N GLY A 48 -8.99 -19.19 7.99
CA GLY A 48 -10.20 -18.54 8.48
C GLY A 48 -10.18 -17.01 8.50
N TYR A 49 -9.13 -16.36 7.96
CA TYR A 49 -9.19 -14.92 7.70
C TYR A 49 -9.96 -14.63 6.41
N ASP A 50 -10.92 -13.70 6.50
CA ASP A 50 -11.65 -13.19 5.33
C ASP A 50 -10.75 -12.32 4.46
N SER A 51 -9.85 -11.54 5.08
CA SER A 51 -8.94 -10.67 4.34
C SER A 51 -7.58 -10.56 5.04
N ILE A 52 -6.53 -10.59 4.24
CA ILE A 52 -5.17 -10.28 4.68
C ILE A 52 -4.73 -8.97 4.03
N LEU A 53 -4.55 -7.93 4.85
CA LEU A 53 -4.06 -6.62 4.41
C LEU A 53 -2.54 -6.57 4.54
N ASN A 54 -1.83 -6.63 3.44
CA ASN A 54 -0.38 -6.42 3.44
C ASN A 54 -0.04 -4.92 3.42
N ALA A 55 0.13 -4.35 4.61
CA ALA A 55 0.59 -3.00 4.84
C ALA A 55 2.12 -2.93 5.09
N THR A 56 2.83 -4.05 4.92
CA THR A 56 4.29 -4.08 5.00
C THR A 56 4.89 -3.42 3.76
N GLY A 57 5.84 -2.54 3.97
CA GLY A 57 6.53 -1.90 2.86
C GLY A 57 7.58 -0.90 3.31
N LYS A 58 8.63 -0.78 2.53
CA LYS A 58 9.66 0.22 2.69
C LYS A 58 9.40 1.37 1.73
N ALA A 59 9.26 2.57 2.28
CA ALA A 59 9.02 3.81 1.54
C ALA A 59 9.78 4.96 2.23
N HIS A 60 9.79 6.15 1.65
CA HIS A 60 10.25 7.39 2.28
C HIS A 60 11.74 7.43 2.69
N ALA A 61 12.64 7.07 1.79
CA ALA A 61 14.05 7.41 1.93
C ALA A 61 14.46 8.50 0.93
N ASP A 62 15.52 9.22 1.25
CA ASP A 62 16.20 10.07 0.27
C ASP A 62 16.88 9.17 -0.76
N ILE A 63 16.21 8.99 -1.89
CA ILE A 63 16.58 8.07 -2.96
C ILE A 63 18.00 8.30 -3.48
N ALA A 64 18.47 9.56 -3.42
CA ALA A 64 19.77 9.95 -3.97
C ALA A 64 20.98 9.47 -3.14
N GLN A 65 20.77 9.06 -1.88
CA GLN A 65 21.84 8.77 -0.94
C GLN A 65 21.93 7.29 -0.52
N LEU A 66 21.13 6.40 -1.11
CA LEU A 66 21.08 5.00 -0.70
C LEU A 66 22.19 4.16 -1.35
N SER A 67 22.82 3.32 -0.53
CA SER A 67 23.75 2.28 -1.01
C SER A 67 23.00 1.19 -1.80
N GLU A 68 23.70 0.42 -2.62
CA GLU A 68 23.10 -0.71 -3.35
C GLU A 68 22.45 -1.74 -2.41
N ALA A 69 23.06 -2.01 -1.26
CA ALA A 69 22.48 -2.90 -0.25
C ALA A 69 21.13 -2.39 0.28
N GLN A 70 21.04 -1.08 0.53
CA GLN A 70 19.78 -0.45 0.95
C GLN A 70 18.72 -0.46 -0.14
N LYS A 71 19.10 -0.29 -1.42
CA LYS A 71 18.19 -0.44 -2.55
C LYS A 71 17.68 -1.88 -2.67
N GLN A 72 18.58 -2.87 -2.52
CA GLN A 72 18.22 -4.28 -2.54
C GLN A 72 17.20 -4.63 -1.45
N GLU A 73 17.28 -3.99 -0.28
CA GLU A 73 16.30 -4.17 0.79
C GLU A 73 14.86 -3.76 0.37
N TYR A 74 14.72 -2.79 -0.54
CA TYR A 74 13.39 -2.47 -1.10
C TYR A 74 12.81 -3.65 -1.89
N TYR A 75 13.61 -4.33 -2.69
CA TYR A 75 13.16 -5.51 -3.42
C TYR A 75 12.82 -6.67 -2.48
N THR A 76 13.65 -6.89 -1.46
CA THR A 76 13.38 -7.92 -0.44
C THR A 76 12.08 -7.66 0.29
N VAL A 77 11.86 -6.42 0.77
CA VAL A 77 10.68 -6.09 1.58
C VAL A 77 9.43 -5.89 0.73
N ASN A 78 9.51 -5.06 -0.33
CA ASN A 78 8.32 -4.69 -1.10
C ASN A 78 7.87 -5.79 -2.06
N CYS A 79 8.79 -6.61 -2.56
CA CYS A 79 8.49 -7.68 -3.50
C CYS A 79 8.60 -9.06 -2.83
N GLY A 80 9.77 -9.43 -2.33
CA GLY A 80 10.02 -10.76 -1.78
C GLY A 80 9.05 -11.15 -0.68
N LEU A 81 8.99 -10.36 0.41
CA LEU A 81 8.10 -10.64 1.53
C LEU A 81 6.61 -10.58 1.13
N ALA A 82 6.23 -9.67 0.23
CA ALA A 82 4.85 -9.59 -0.24
C ALA A 82 4.43 -10.85 -0.98
N VAL A 83 5.32 -11.41 -1.83
CA VAL A 83 5.05 -12.64 -2.58
C VAL A 83 5.03 -13.86 -1.66
N GLU A 84 5.96 -13.96 -0.70
CA GLU A 84 5.96 -15.09 0.26
C GLU A 84 4.73 -15.04 1.17
N ALA A 85 4.34 -13.86 1.65
CA ALA A 85 3.10 -13.72 2.42
C ALA A 85 1.85 -14.08 1.60
N ALA A 86 1.81 -13.72 0.32
CA ALA A 86 0.72 -14.12 -0.57
C ALA A 86 0.66 -15.63 -0.80
N LYS A 87 1.82 -16.31 -0.91
CA LYS A 87 1.89 -17.79 -1.00
C LYS A 87 1.25 -18.43 0.24
N LYS A 88 1.60 -17.90 1.42
CA LYS A 88 1.03 -18.40 2.67
C LYS A 88 -0.46 -18.12 2.75
N ALA A 89 -0.91 -16.91 2.39
CA ALA A 89 -2.34 -16.55 2.36
C ALA A 89 -3.16 -17.54 1.50
N ILE A 90 -2.64 -17.89 0.31
CA ILE A 90 -3.26 -18.88 -0.58
C ILE A 90 -3.25 -20.28 0.05
N ALA A 91 -2.12 -20.70 0.59
CA ALA A 91 -1.96 -22.03 1.18
C ALA A 91 -2.89 -22.24 2.39
N ASP A 92 -3.07 -21.20 3.21
CA ASP A 92 -3.92 -21.23 4.40
C ASP A 92 -5.41 -20.93 4.06
N GLY A 93 -5.73 -20.63 2.79
CA GLY A 93 -7.12 -20.47 2.33
C GLY A 93 -7.78 -19.15 2.72
N ALA A 94 -7.02 -18.07 2.91
CA ALA A 94 -7.59 -16.73 3.10
C ALA A 94 -8.42 -16.30 1.88
N ALA A 95 -9.60 -15.72 2.09
CA ALA A 95 -10.49 -15.40 0.96
C ALA A 95 -10.02 -14.19 0.12
N GLN A 96 -9.24 -13.27 0.71
CA GLN A 96 -8.76 -12.08 0.03
C GLN A 96 -7.35 -11.68 0.49
N TYR A 97 -6.51 -11.26 -0.46
CA TYR A 97 -5.18 -10.68 -0.19
C TYR A 97 -5.10 -9.29 -0.79
N ILE A 98 -4.93 -8.27 0.07
CA ILE A 98 -4.88 -6.86 -0.31
C ILE A 98 -3.43 -6.39 -0.25
N TYR A 99 -2.86 -6.01 -1.39
CA TYR A 99 -1.50 -5.48 -1.51
C TYR A 99 -1.51 -3.96 -1.71
N LEU A 100 -0.80 -3.25 -0.84
CA LEU A 100 -0.61 -1.81 -0.96
C LEU A 100 0.57 -1.50 -1.88
N SER A 101 0.25 -1.18 -3.13
CA SER A 101 1.18 -0.66 -4.12
C SER A 101 1.18 0.87 -4.11
N SER A 102 1.71 1.51 -5.15
CA SER A 102 1.81 2.97 -5.25
C SER A 102 1.71 3.44 -6.69
N ILE A 103 1.20 4.64 -6.92
CA ILE A 103 1.22 5.29 -8.23
C ILE A 103 2.63 5.51 -8.78
N ILE A 104 3.67 5.41 -7.95
CA ILE A 104 5.08 5.53 -8.37
C ILE A 104 5.48 4.45 -9.40
N VAL A 105 4.71 3.38 -9.51
CA VAL A 105 4.90 2.36 -10.57
C VAL A 105 4.76 2.95 -11.97
N TYR A 106 4.10 4.10 -12.12
CA TYR A 106 3.99 4.83 -13.38
C TYR A 106 5.16 5.78 -13.65
N GLY A 107 6.14 5.83 -12.75
CA GLY A 107 7.29 6.71 -12.82
C GLY A 107 7.11 8.00 -12.02
N ASP A 108 8.19 8.76 -11.90
CA ASP A 108 8.20 10.06 -11.23
C ASP A 108 7.95 11.18 -12.23
N SER A 109 6.86 11.90 -12.06
CA SER A 109 6.48 13.04 -12.87
C SER A 109 6.89 14.39 -12.26
N SER A 110 7.64 14.39 -11.15
CA SER A 110 8.01 15.63 -10.43
C SER A 110 8.77 16.65 -11.28
N ASN A 111 9.52 16.18 -12.29
CA ASN A 111 10.28 17.00 -13.22
C ASN A 111 9.59 17.19 -14.59
N SER A 112 8.37 16.70 -14.76
CA SER A 112 7.64 16.85 -16.02
C SER A 112 7.16 18.30 -16.19
N ARG A 113 7.41 18.88 -17.36
CA ARG A 113 6.87 20.19 -17.73
C ARG A 113 5.42 20.11 -18.23
N THR A 114 4.95 18.91 -18.52
CA THR A 114 3.57 18.65 -18.96
C THR A 114 2.85 17.85 -17.89
N PRO A 115 1.56 18.14 -17.64
CA PRO A 115 0.74 17.32 -16.73
C PRO A 115 0.75 15.86 -17.17
N VAL A 116 1.01 14.95 -16.23
CA VAL A 116 0.90 13.51 -16.45
C VAL A 116 -0.39 13.03 -15.81
N ARG A 117 -1.32 12.56 -16.65
CA ARG A 117 -2.60 12.00 -16.19
C ARG A 117 -2.54 10.49 -16.30
N ILE A 118 -2.72 9.82 -15.16
CA ILE A 118 -2.79 8.36 -15.09
C ILE A 118 -4.24 7.95 -15.38
N THR A 119 -4.41 7.01 -16.30
CA THR A 119 -5.70 6.41 -16.69
C THR A 119 -5.62 4.89 -16.58
N ALA A 120 -6.73 4.21 -16.80
CA ALA A 120 -6.78 2.75 -16.85
C ALA A 120 -5.81 2.14 -17.89
N ASP A 121 -5.57 2.85 -19.01
CA ASP A 121 -4.69 2.40 -20.10
C ASP A 121 -3.22 2.77 -19.89
N THR A 122 -2.91 3.55 -18.86
CA THR A 122 -1.53 3.95 -18.59
C THR A 122 -0.70 2.74 -18.17
N LYS A 123 0.35 2.46 -18.90
CA LYS A 123 1.26 1.34 -18.60
C LYS A 123 2.25 1.74 -17.51
N PRO A 124 2.51 0.86 -16.53
CA PRO A 124 3.59 1.07 -15.57
C PRO A 124 4.94 1.24 -16.25
N ALA A 125 5.70 2.24 -15.80
CA ALA A 125 7.04 2.58 -16.27
C ALA A 125 7.85 3.17 -15.09
N PRO A 126 8.20 2.35 -14.08
CA PRO A 126 8.88 2.85 -12.89
C PRO A 126 10.24 3.47 -13.24
N SER A 127 10.53 4.63 -12.68
CA SER A 127 11.75 5.40 -12.92
C SER A 127 12.79 5.29 -11.80
N ASN A 128 12.48 4.55 -10.74
CA ASN A 128 13.38 4.34 -9.61
C ASN A 128 13.15 2.96 -8.98
N PHE A 129 14.11 2.53 -8.13
CA PHE A 129 14.07 1.21 -7.48
C PHE A 129 12.85 1.00 -6.58
N TYR A 130 12.30 2.06 -5.96
CA TYR A 130 11.07 1.94 -5.16
C TYR A 130 9.87 1.59 -6.03
N GLY A 131 9.65 2.35 -7.09
CA GLY A 131 8.60 2.06 -8.06
C GLY A 131 8.77 0.69 -8.72
N ASP A 132 10.02 0.37 -9.08
CA ASP A 132 10.35 -0.91 -9.69
C ASP A 132 10.11 -2.09 -8.73
N SER A 133 10.49 -1.98 -7.45
CA SER A 133 10.22 -3.03 -6.45
C SER A 133 8.73 -3.28 -6.25
N LYS A 134 7.90 -2.23 -6.28
CA LYS A 134 6.43 -2.34 -6.22
C LYS A 134 5.87 -2.97 -7.48
N TRP A 135 6.36 -2.55 -8.65
CA TRP A 135 5.92 -3.11 -9.93
C TRP A 135 6.27 -4.59 -10.08
N GLN A 136 7.47 -5.00 -9.71
CA GLN A 136 7.86 -6.42 -9.71
C GLN A 136 6.99 -7.25 -8.77
N ALA A 137 6.61 -6.70 -7.60
CA ALA A 137 5.68 -7.36 -6.70
C ALA A 137 4.30 -7.56 -7.35
N GLU A 138 3.73 -6.51 -7.98
CA GLU A 138 2.46 -6.61 -8.67
C GLU A 138 2.47 -7.70 -9.76
N GLN A 139 3.51 -7.73 -10.60
CA GLN A 139 3.65 -8.74 -11.65
C GLN A 139 3.72 -10.17 -11.09
N GLN A 140 4.50 -10.37 -10.03
CA GLN A 140 4.63 -11.68 -9.40
C GLN A 140 3.33 -12.10 -8.70
N LEU A 141 2.65 -11.17 -8.03
CA LEU A 141 1.36 -11.43 -7.39
C LEU A 141 0.30 -11.77 -8.44
N GLN A 142 0.13 -10.96 -9.48
CA GLN A 142 -0.82 -11.22 -10.56
C GLN A 142 -0.61 -12.60 -11.18
N LYS A 143 0.65 -12.93 -11.52
CA LYS A 143 0.98 -14.26 -12.05
C LYS A 143 0.60 -15.39 -11.10
N ARG A 144 0.79 -15.18 -9.79
CA ARG A 144 0.50 -16.21 -8.78
C ARG A 144 -0.99 -16.44 -8.57
N PHE A 145 -1.78 -15.40 -8.73
CA PHE A 145 -3.24 -15.47 -8.54
C PHE A 145 -4.01 -15.79 -9.82
N THR A 146 -3.34 -15.98 -10.97
CA THR A 146 -4.00 -16.21 -12.28
C THR A 146 -4.94 -17.43 -12.27
N ASP A 147 -4.55 -18.50 -11.60
CA ASP A 147 -5.30 -19.77 -11.56
C ASP A 147 -5.83 -20.07 -10.13
N ILE A 148 -6.02 -19.04 -9.31
CA ILE A 148 -6.51 -19.17 -7.94
C ILE A 148 -7.92 -18.62 -7.83
N ASP A 149 -8.88 -19.50 -7.61
CA ASP A 149 -10.30 -19.11 -7.48
C ASP A 149 -10.72 -18.86 -6.02
N VAL A 150 -9.96 -19.37 -5.05
CA VAL A 150 -10.34 -19.32 -3.62
C VAL A 150 -9.87 -18.07 -2.91
N THR A 151 -8.83 -17.42 -3.41
CA THR A 151 -8.26 -16.20 -2.82
C THR A 151 -8.24 -15.07 -3.84
N HIS A 152 -8.91 -13.99 -3.57
CA HIS A 152 -8.98 -12.82 -4.45
C HIS A 152 -7.83 -11.85 -4.19
N LEU A 153 -7.09 -11.47 -5.24
CA LEU A 153 -6.03 -10.46 -5.16
C LEU A 153 -6.61 -9.07 -5.36
N VAL A 154 -6.33 -8.17 -4.41
CA VAL A 154 -6.54 -6.72 -4.54
C VAL A 154 -5.19 -6.03 -4.62
N ILE A 155 -4.99 -5.17 -5.61
CA ILE A 155 -3.83 -4.29 -5.73
C ILE A 155 -4.30 -2.84 -5.65
N LEU A 156 -3.79 -2.09 -4.65
CA LEU A 156 -4.08 -0.66 -4.51
C LEU A 156 -2.86 0.16 -4.89
N ARG A 157 -2.90 0.88 -6.00
CA ARG A 157 -1.89 1.86 -6.39
C ARG A 157 -2.20 3.19 -5.72
N LEU A 158 -1.71 3.33 -4.49
CA LEU A 158 -2.00 4.48 -3.64
C LEU A 158 -1.25 5.74 -4.11
N PRO A 159 -1.93 6.90 -4.12
CA PRO A 159 -1.29 8.19 -4.28
C PRO A 159 -0.60 8.63 -2.98
N MET A 160 -0.29 9.91 -2.85
CA MET A 160 0.22 10.46 -1.58
C MET A 160 -0.88 10.42 -0.51
N ILE A 161 -0.63 9.63 0.54
CA ILE A 161 -1.55 9.54 1.68
C ILE A 161 -1.24 10.68 2.66
N TYR A 162 -2.30 11.41 3.06
CA TYR A 162 -2.20 12.49 4.02
C TYR A 162 -3.19 12.35 5.18
N GLY A 163 -2.97 13.10 6.24
CA GLY A 163 -3.79 13.09 7.45
C GLY A 163 -2.96 13.09 8.72
N PRO A 164 -3.58 12.95 9.90
CA PRO A 164 -2.89 12.94 11.19
C PRO A 164 -1.81 11.85 11.24
N GLY A 165 -0.61 12.19 11.67
CA GLY A 165 0.50 11.24 11.81
C GLY A 165 1.16 10.79 10.52
N CYS A 166 0.75 11.27 9.33
CA CYS A 166 1.34 10.86 8.05
C CYS A 166 2.86 11.09 8.01
N LYS A 167 3.54 10.22 7.26
CA LYS A 167 4.98 10.30 7.00
C LYS A 167 5.22 10.81 5.56
N GLY A 168 6.42 11.32 5.29
CA GLY A 168 6.84 11.67 3.92
C GLY A 168 6.51 13.08 3.48
N ASN A 169 6.34 13.27 2.17
CA ASN A 169 6.37 14.59 1.50
C ASN A 169 5.27 15.56 1.95
N TYR A 170 4.09 15.08 2.34
CA TYR A 170 3.02 15.96 2.81
C TYR A 170 3.44 16.77 4.04
N LYS A 171 4.09 16.12 5.01
CA LYS A 171 4.60 16.81 6.21
C LYS A 171 5.64 17.88 5.87
N THR A 172 6.43 17.66 4.85
CA THR A 172 7.41 18.63 4.34
C THR A 172 6.70 19.81 3.68
N LEU A 173 5.69 19.55 2.86
CA LEU A 173 4.88 20.60 2.23
C LEU A 173 4.19 21.50 3.26
N VAL A 174 3.57 20.90 4.30
CA VAL A 174 2.94 21.67 5.40
C VAL A 174 3.97 22.54 6.13
N LYS A 175 5.15 21.97 6.45
CA LYS A 175 6.22 22.78 7.09
C LYS A 175 6.71 23.92 6.20
N MET A 176 6.80 23.71 4.90
CA MET A 176 7.22 24.74 3.96
C MET A 176 6.16 25.83 3.83
N SER A 177 4.89 25.50 3.73
CA SER A 177 3.79 26.47 3.64
C SER A 177 3.71 27.39 4.87
N GLN A 178 4.09 26.88 6.05
CA GLN A 178 4.11 27.66 7.29
C GLN A 178 5.34 28.59 7.42
N LYS A 179 6.44 28.28 6.71
CA LYS A 179 7.71 28.99 6.85
C LYS A 179 8.01 29.97 5.72
N LEU A 180 7.42 29.78 4.56
CA LEU A 180 7.69 30.62 3.38
C LEU A 180 6.81 31.86 3.42
N PRO A 181 7.40 33.08 3.39
CA PRO A 181 6.65 34.33 3.38
C PRO A 181 5.91 34.58 2.04
N LEU A 182 6.35 33.89 0.98
CA LEU A 182 5.76 33.95 -0.35
C LEU A 182 5.60 32.53 -0.88
N PHE A 183 4.39 32.19 -1.30
CA PHE A 183 4.12 30.91 -1.97
C PHE A 183 4.14 31.18 -3.48
N PRO A 184 4.98 30.49 -4.27
CA PRO A 184 5.00 30.69 -5.70
C PRO A 184 3.65 30.28 -6.30
N THR A 185 3.07 31.13 -7.14
CA THR A 185 1.87 30.83 -7.93
C THR A 185 2.24 29.88 -9.06
N TYR A 186 2.52 28.63 -8.71
CA TYR A 186 2.83 27.57 -9.66
C TYR A 186 1.67 26.57 -9.67
N HIS A 187 1.09 26.35 -10.85
CA HIS A 187 0.03 25.36 -10.99
C HIS A 187 0.60 23.96 -10.77
N ASN A 188 0.17 23.29 -9.73
CA ASN A 188 0.61 21.95 -9.37
C ASN A 188 -0.60 21.15 -8.92
N GLU A 189 -0.92 20.10 -9.66
CA GLU A 189 -1.97 19.14 -9.33
C GLU A 189 -1.34 17.81 -8.98
N ARG A 190 -1.78 17.23 -7.88
CA ARG A 190 -1.33 15.89 -7.45
C ARG A 190 -2.50 15.11 -6.88
N SER A 191 -2.62 13.86 -7.28
CA SER A 191 -3.53 12.93 -6.62
C SER A 191 -3.09 12.73 -5.18
N VAL A 192 -4.04 12.86 -4.27
CA VAL A 192 -3.88 12.64 -2.83
C VAL A 192 -5.03 11.79 -2.32
N LEU A 193 -4.89 11.19 -1.15
CA LEU A 193 -5.96 10.46 -0.50
C LEU A 193 -5.85 10.61 1.02
N HIS A 194 -6.92 11.07 1.66
CA HIS A 194 -6.96 11.19 3.11
C HIS A 194 -6.96 9.83 3.77
N ILE A 195 -6.27 9.69 4.90
CA ILE A 195 -6.15 8.40 5.58
C ILE A 195 -7.52 7.82 5.99
N ASP A 196 -8.46 8.64 6.43
CA ASP A 196 -9.81 8.17 6.80
C ASP A 196 -10.60 7.68 5.58
N HIS A 197 -10.43 8.31 4.42
CA HIS A 197 -11.05 7.83 3.18
C HIS A 197 -10.43 6.52 2.72
N LEU A 198 -9.11 6.37 2.84
CA LEU A 198 -8.45 5.11 2.56
C LEU A 198 -8.93 3.99 3.49
N THR A 199 -9.05 4.27 4.80
CA THR A 199 -9.48 3.24 5.76
C THR A 199 -10.93 2.80 5.50
N GLU A 200 -11.82 3.74 5.17
CA GLU A 200 -13.19 3.39 4.77
C GLU A 200 -13.22 2.64 3.43
N TYR A 201 -12.37 3.00 2.48
CA TYR A 201 -12.24 2.29 1.22
C TYR A 201 -11.76 0.84 1.43
N LEU A 202 -10.75 0.63 2.29
CA LEU A 202 -10.27 -0.70 2.68
C LEU A 202 -11.38 -1.52 3.33
N ARG A 203 -12.18 -0.93 4.24
CA ARG A 203 -13.33 -1.60 4.85
C ARG A 203 -14.34 -2.08 3.79
N ASN A 204 -14.64 -1.24 2.81
CA ASN A 204 -15.54 -1.60 1.72
C ASN A 204 -14.99 -2.74 0.85
N LEU A 205 -13.68 -2.76 0.58
CA LEU A 205 -13.03 -3.87 -0.13
C LEU A 205 -13.08 -5.18 0.66
N VAL A 206 -12.83 -5.12 1.96
CA VAL A 206 -12.97 -6.29 2.86
C VAL A 206 -14.42 -6.81 2.84
N ASN A 207 -15.41 -5.91 2.87
CA ASN A 207 -16.81 -6.31 2.83
C ASN A 207 -17.22 -6.93 1.51
N SER A 208 -16.75 -6.40 0.39
CA SER A 208 -17.06 -6.94 -0.93
C SER A 208 -16.40 -8.30 -1.19
N GLY A 209 -15.23 -8.56 -0.59
CA GLY A 209 -14.45 -9.78 -0.84
C GLY A 209 -13.94 -9.91 -2.29
N THR A 210 -14.10 -8.88 -3.12
CA THR A 210 -13.72 -8.91 -4.55
C THR A 210 -12.23 -8.68 -4.76
N GLY A 211 -11.69 -9.15 -5.87
CA GLY A 211 -10.35 -8.82 -6.35
C GLY A 211 -10.37 -7.65 -7.32
N GLY A 212 -9.17 -7.18 -7.70
CA GLY A 212 -9.00 -6.17 -8.73
C GLY A 212 -7.83 -5.21 -8.48
N LEU A 213 -7.60 -4.34 -9.45
CA LEU A 213 -6.62 -3.26 -9.38
C LEU A 213 -7.36 -1.92 -9.29
N TYR A 214 -6.99 -1.13 -8.29
CA TYR A 214 -7.67 0.13 -7.99
C TYR A 214 -6.68 1.27 -7.80
N LEU A 215 -7.12 2.48 -8.18
CA LEU A 215 -6.40 3.74 -8.03
C LEU A 215 -7.27 4.73 -7.22
N PRO A 216 -7.42 4.51 -5.90
CA PRO A 216 -8.23 5.40 -5.08
C PRO A 216 -7.57 6.76 -4.91
N GLN A 217 -8.37 7.82 -4.97
CA GLN A 217 -7.95 9.21 -4.73
C GLN A 217 -9.13 10.02 -4.21
N ASP A 218 -8.83 11.15 -3.58
CA ASP A 218 -9.83 12.18 -3.27
C ASP A 218 -10.14 12.99 -4.53
N ASP A 219 -11.38 13.52 -4.60
CA ASP A 219 -11.86 14.39 -5.68
C ASP A 219 -11.25 15.81 -5.58
#